data_b0c4fab18f4a484e358160f9843bf4d6
#
_entry.id   b0c4fab18f4a484e358160f9843bf4d6
#
_cell.length_a   1.000
_cell.length_b   1.000
_cell.length_c   1.000
_cell.angle_alpha   90.00
_cell.angle_beta   90.00
_cell.angle_gamma   90.00
#
_symmetry.space_group_name_H-M   'P 1'
#
loop_
_entity.id
_entity.type
_entity.pdbx_description
1 polymer ?
#
loop_
_entity_poly.entity_id
_entity_poly.type
_entity_poly.pdbx_seq_one_letter_code
_entity_poly.pdbx_strand_id
1 'polypeptide(L)'
;HAAFMDTGPGWIAHDRANAEVVMAEVKKGKVGYYATVWQRADSNYSSIDEAVGNKVAFTSITGSSGFIRPMGTLVDRGLVTVEGDDIVALKQALDNSFEYHAFGGGYKAALELLLNGSVEMAFGSDIAPEKYLTPDQQAQLKKVDTLGLVPSHVFVVSNDLSSETKQHLVDSMVKLNHQDNNQILKDVYGADALLPTTAEMHIGNFGQYLDLLPGIEQATFDKKNYDAPK
;
A
#
# COMPACT_ATOMS: atom_id res chain seq x y z
N HIS A 1 -2.24 -18.00 12.04
CA HIS A 1 -3.04 -17.32 13.08
C HIS A 1 -2.56 -15.89 13.38
N ALA A 2 -1.39 -15.48 12.91
CA ALA A 2 -0.87 -14.12 13.06
C ALA A 2 0.03 -13.76 11.88
N ALA A 3 0.00 -12.50 11.42
CA ALA A 3 0.80 -12.04 10.30
C ALA A 3 1.10 -10.54 10.37
N PHE A 4 2.24 -10.14 9.80
CA PHE A 4 2.53 -8.77 9.41
C PHE A 4 2.00 -8.53 8.00
N MET A 5 1.28 -7.43 7.79
CA MET A 5 0.65 -7.12 6.51
C MET A 5 0.80 -5.64 6.17
N ASP A 6 0.90 -5.34 4.88
CA ASP A 6 0.70 -3.97 4.37
C ASP A 6 -0.76 -3.54 4.66
N THR A 7 -1.01 -2.24 4.68
CA THR A 7 -2.29 -1.62 5.06
C THR A 7 -3.47 -2.18 4.27
N GLY A 8 -3.37 -2.26 2.94
CA GLY A 8 -4.43 -2.80 2.09
C GLY A 8 -4.77 -4.25 2.43
N PRO A 9 -3.82 -5.19 2.35
CA PRO A 9 -4.03 -6.56 2.80
C PRO A 9 -4.47 -6.70 4.25
N GLY A 10 -4.01 -5.82 5.15
CA GLY A 10 -4.44 -5.79 6.55
C GLY A 10 -5.92 -5.44 6.69
N TRP A 11 -6.39 -4.44 5.93
CA TRP A 11 -7.81 -4.11 5.87
C TRP A 11 -8.65 -5.27 5.32
N ILE A 12 -8.22 -5.88 4.19
CA ILE A 12 -8.91 -7.03 3.60
C ILE A 12 -9.00 -8.20 4.60
N ALA A 13 -7.93 -8.46 5.36
CA ALA A 13 -7.94 -9.50 6.38
C ALA A 13 -8.93 -9.17 7.52
N HIS A 14 -9.03 -7.90 7.90
CA HIS A 14 -9.98 -7.43 8.89
C HIS A 14 -11.42 -7.55 8.40
N ASP A 15 -11.72 -6.98 7.24
CA ASP A 15 -13.08 -6.91 6.68
C ASP A 15 -13.61 -8.28 6.25
N ARG A 16 -12.81 -9.07 5.52
CA ARG A 16 -13.25 -10.32 4.87
C ARG A 16 -12.99 -11.58 5.69
N ALA A 17 -12.00 -11.57 6.57
CA ALA A 17 -11.62 -12.73 7.38
C ALA A 17 -11.77 -12.48 8.88
N ASN A 18 -12.38 -11.37 9.28
CA ASN A 18 -12.60 -11.00 10.68
C ASN A 18 -11.30 -11.07 11.53
N ALA A 19 -10.16 -10.74 10.91
CA ALA A 19 -8.89 -10.67 11.61
C ALA A 19 -8.82 -9.39 12.46
N GLU A 20 -8.21 -9.48 13.63
CA GLU A 20 -8.01 -8.32 14.49
C GLU A 20 -6.66 -7.67 14.20
N VAL A 21 -6.66 -6.36 13.96
CA VAL A 21 -5.46 -5.54 13.95
C VAL A 21 -5.10 -5.23 15.40
N VAL A 22 -3.91 -5.65 15.82
CA VAL A 22 -3.48 -5.50 17.23
C VAL A 22 -2.28 -4.60 17.40
N MET A 23 -1.48 -4.37 16.36
CA MET A 23 -0.32 -3.46 16.41
C MET A 23 -0.07 -2.77 15.08
N ALA A 24 0.53 -1.58 15.15
CA ALA A 24 1.05 -0.82 14.02
C ALA A 24 2.58 -0.74 14.08
N GLU A 25 3.21 -0.75 12.91
CA GLU A 25 4.63 -0.51 12.75
C GLU A 25 4.98 0.96 12.91
N VAL A 26 6.08 1.26 13.59
CA VAL A 26 6.68 2.60 13.67
C VAL A 26 7.98 2.61 12.90
N LYS A 27 8.13 3.56 11.96
CA LYS A 27 9.38 3.81 11.21
C LYS A 27 9.76 5.29 11.28
N LYS A 28 10.99 5.58 11.65
CA LYS A 28 11.49 6.95 11.83
C LYS A 28 10.54 7.80 12.69
N GLY A 29 10.00 7.20 13.76
CA GLY A 29 9.04 7.82 14.68
C GLY A 29 7.65 8.07 14.12
N LYS A 30 7.28 7.49 12.97
CA LYS A 30 5.98 7.67 12.29
C LYS A 30 5.26 6.35 12.13
N VAL A 31 3.93 6.41 12.18
CA VAL A 31 3.02 5.29 11.92
C VAL A 31 2.40 5.34 10.52
N GLY A 32 3.11 5.90 9.57
CA GLY A 32 2.66 6.04 8.19
C GLY A 32 3.69 6.74 7.32
N TYR A 33 3.41 6.75 6.01
CA TYR A 33 4.19 7.39 4.96
C TYR A 33 3.24 7.98 3.92
N TYR A 34 3.75 8.76 2.96
CA TYR A 34 2.87 9.43 1.99
C TYR A 34 2.81 8.65 0.66
N ALA A 35 1.61 8.46 0.15
CA ALA A 35 1.43 8.10 -1.25
C ALA A 35 1.82 9.28 -2.13
N THR A 36 2.63 9.01 -3.14
CA THR A 36 3.26 10.05 -3.96
C THR A 36 3.19 9.69 -5.44
N VAL A 37 2.93 10.68 -6.25
CA VAL A 37 3.04 10.62 -7.71
C VAL A 37 4.42 11.11 -8.12
N TRP A 38 5.15 10.32 -8.86
CA TRP A 38 6.49 10.61 -9.35
C TRP A 38 6.49 10.84 -10.85
N GLN A 39 7.32 11.77 -11.33
CA GLN A 39 7.63 12.01 -12.74
C GLN A 39 9.13 12.14 -12.93
N ARG A 40 9.60 12.10 -14.18
CA ARG A 40 10.97 12.48 -14.49
C ARG A 40 11.19 13.98 -14.25
N ALA A 41 12.43 14.34 -13.94
CA ALA A 41 12.77 15.73 -13.63
C ALA A 41 12.54 16.71 -14.79
N ASP A 42 12.61 16.22 -16.03
CA ASP A 42 12.35 16.97 -17.28
C ASP A 42 10.88 17.08 -17.67
N SER A 43 9.97 16.33 -17.03
CA SER A 43 8.52 16.43 -17.24
C SER A 43 7.91 17.59 -16.47
N ASN A 44 6.67 18.01 -16.78
CA ASN A 44 6.03 19.19 -16.18
C ASN A 44 4.61 18.94 -15.68
N TYR A 45 4.27 17.70 -15.28
CA TYR A 45 2.99 17.43 -14.64
C TYR A 45 2.91 18.06 -13.26
N SER A 46 1.74 18.51 -12.86
CA SER A 46 1.50 19.28 -11.63
C SER A 46 0.49 18.63 -10.67
N SER A 47 -0.27 17.63 -11.14
CA SER A 47 -1.34 16.97 -10.38
C SER A 47 -1.48 15.52 -10.80
N ILE A 48 -2.01 14.68 -9.91
CA ILE A 48 -2.43 13.30 -10.25
C ILE A 48 -3.52 13.30 -11.33
N ASP A 49 -4.31 14.35 -11.46
CA ASP A 49 -5.41 14.45 -12.43
C ASP A 49 -4.89 14.27 -13.86
N GLU A 50 -3.67 14.70 -14.11
CA GLU A 50 -2.98 14.56 -15.39
C GLU A 50 -2.50 13.11 -15.68
N ALA A 51 -2.68 12.18 -14.74
CA ALA A 51 -2.42 10.78 -15.01
C ALA A 51 -3.44 10.16 -15.98
N VAL A 52 -4.69 10.66 -15.97
CA VAL A 52 -5.74 10.21 -16.87
C VAL A 52 -5.38 10.57 -18.31
N GLY A 53 -5.46 9.58 -19.20
CA GLY A 53 -5.05 9.69 -20.61
C GLY A 53 -3.56 9.54 -20.86
N ASN A 54 -2.73 9.38 -19.83
CA ASN A 54 -1.28 9.24 -19.94
C ASN A 54 -0.81 7.82 -19.59
N LYS A 55 0.51 7.56 -19.73
CA LYS A 55 1.13 6.28 -19.41
C LYS A 55 1.59 6.24 -17.96
N VAL A 56 1.12 5.25 -17.21
CA VAL A 56 1.35 5.19 -15.77
C VAL A 56 1.90 3.84 -15.31
N ALA A 57 2.67 3.85 -14.23
CA ALA A 57 3.10 2.63 -13.54
C ALA A 57 2.57 2.57 -12.11
N PHE A 58 1.93 1.45 -11.80
CA PHE A 58 1.51 1.05 -10.46
C PHE A 58 2.48 0.02 -9.87
N THR A 59 2.46 -0.17 -8.56
CA THR A 59 3.27 -1.22 -7.91
C THR A 59 2.63 -2.61 -8.03
N SER A 60 1.50 -2.81 -7.38
CA SER A 60 0.68 -4.03 -7.46
C SER A 60 -0.77 -3.64 -7.17
N ILE A 61 -1.73 -4.47 -7.57
CA ILE A 61 -3.16 -4.18 -7.38
C ILE A 61 -3.58 -4.04 -5.91
N THR A 62 -2.83 -4.62 -4.99
CA THR A 62 -3.03 -4.50 -3.54
C THR A 62 -2.05 -3.53 -2.88
N GLY A 63 -1.22 -2.85 -3.66
CA GLY A 63 -0.21 -1.91 -3.15
C GLY A 63 -0.85 -0.63 -2.61
N SER A 64 -0.71 -0.39 -1.30
CA SER A 64 -1.43 0.69 -0.61
C SER A 64 -1.13 2.07 -1.18
N SER A 65 0.15 2.47 -1.29
CA SER A 65 0.54 3.76 -1.86
C SER A 65 0.76 3.74 -3.37
N GLY A 66 0.96 2.56 -3.94
CA GLY A 66 1.28 2.41 -5.36
C GLY A 66 0.08 2.04 -6.24
N PHE A 67 -1.10 1.82 -5.65
CA PHE A 67 -2.33 1.56 -6.41
C PHE A 67 -3.59 2.00 -5.67
N ILE A 68 -3.87 1.45 -4.46
CA ILE A 68 -5.15 1.69 -3.77
C ILE A 68 -5.37 3.17 -3.52
N ARG A 69 -4.41 3.86 -2.92
CA ARG A 69 -4.54 5.30 -2.65
C ARG A 69 -4.60 6.14 -3.92
N PRO A 70 -3.71 5.99 -4.91
CA PRO A 70 -3.79 6.73 -6.17
C PRO A 70 -5.09 6.50 -6.93
N MET A 71 -5.44 5.24 -7.17
CA MET A 71 -6.64 4.90 -7.92
C MET A 71 -7.91 5.32 -7.19
N GLY A 72 -8.00 5.06 -5.88
CA GLY A 72 -9.11 5.53 -5.05
C GLY A 72 -9.24 7.06 -5.06
N THR A 73 -8.11 7.80 -5.09
CA THR A 73 -8.14 9.26 -5.23
C THR A 73 -8.71 9.70 -6.58
N LEU A 74 -8.35 9.03 -7.68
CA LEU A 74 -8.89 9.34 -9.01
C LEU A 74 -10.40 9.05 -9.10
N VAL A 75 -10.84 7.94 -8.50
CA VAL A 75 -12.28 7.59 -8.45
C VAL A 75 -13.05 8.57 -7.56
N ASP A 76 -12.54 8.88 -6.37
CA ASP A 76 -13.17 9.85 -5.43
C ASP A 76 -13.33 11.25 -6.05
N ARG A 77 -12.36 11.66 -6.89
CA ARG A 77 -12.43 12.93 -7.66
C ARG A 77 -13.34 12.85 -8.89
N GLY A 78 -13.91 11.69 -9.21
CA GLY A 78 -14.74 11.49 -10.41
C GLY A 78 -13.97 11.52 -11.73
N LEU A 79 -12.63 11.38 -11.69
CA LEU A 79 -11.76 11.37 -12.87
C LEU A 79 -11.69 10.00 -13.51
N VAL A 80 -11.94 8.96 -12.75
CA VAL A 80 -12.07 7.57 -13.22
C VAL A 80 -13.41 7.04 -12.73
N THR A 81 -14.15 6.41 -13.62
CA THR A 81 -15.42 5.73 -13.30
C THR A 81 -15.24 4.24 -13.40
N VAL A 82 -15.65 3.50 -12.37
CA VAL A 82 -15.70 2.02 -12.39
C VAL A 82 -17.16 1.61 -12.55
N GLU A 83 -17.48 1.04 -13.72
CA GLU A 83 -18.85 0.60 -14.04
C GLU A 83 -19.02 -0.89 -13.72
N GLY A 84 -19.39 -1.20 -12.50
CA GLY A 84 -19.58 -2.57 -12.00
C GLY A 84 -19.01 -2.76 -10.59
N ASP A 85 -19.13 -3.97 -10.07
CA ASP A 85 -18.82 -4.33 -8.68
C ASP A 85 -17.75 -5.43 -8.55
N ASP A 86 -17.06 -5.75 -9.64
CA ASP A 86 -16.05 -6.81 -9.67
C ASP A 86 -14.67 -6.34 -10.19
N ILE A 87 -13.70 -7.24 -10.12
CA ILE A 87 -12.33 -6.96 -10.55
C ILE A 87 -12.20 -6.76 -12.07
N VAL A 88 -13.17 -7.27 -12.86
CA VAL A 88 -13.17 -7.09 -14.32
C VAL A 88 -13.55 -5.66 -14.66
N ALA A 89 -14.58 -5.11 -13.97
CA ALA A 89 -14.98 -3.71 -14.12
C ALA A 89 -13.84 -2.76 -13.74
N LEU A 90 -13.10 -3.04 -12.65
CA LEU A 90 -11.94 -2.24 -12.26
C LEU A 90 -10.82 -2.29 -13.33
N LYS A 91 -10.51 -3.45 -13.86
CA LYS A 91 -9.51 -3.57 -14.95
C LYS A 91 -9.94 -2.82 -16.21
N GLN A 92 -11.21 -2.88 -16.56
CA GLN A 92 -11.75 -2.12 -17.69
C GLN A 92 -11.68 -0.61 -17.46
N ALA A 93 -11.92 -0.16 -16.24
CA ALA A 93 -11.73 1.25 -15.86
C ALA A 93 -10.28 1.70 -16.03
N LEU A 94 -9.30 0.86 -15.69
CA LEU A 94 -7.88 1.14 -15.95
C LEU A 94 -7.59 1.27 -17.46
N ASP A 95 -8.05 0.31 -18.25
CA ASP A 95 -7.86 0.30 -19.71
C ASP A 95 -8.51 1.53 -20.39
N ASN A 96 -9.65 2.00 -19.87
CA ASN A 96 -10.36 3.15 -20.39
C ASN A 96 -9.76 4.49 -19.95
N SER A 97 -9.07 4.53 -18.81
CA SER A 97 -8.62 5.77 -18.18
C SER A 97 -7.19 6.16 -18.53
N PHE A 98 -6.34 5.19 -18.89
CA PHE A 98 -4.92 5.43 -19.17
C PHE A 98 -4.58 5.03 -20.62
N GLU A 99 -3.69 5.80 -21.28
CA GLU A 99 -3.14 5.40 -22.59
C GLU A 99 -2.40 4.06 -22.47
N TYR A 100 -1.72 3.87 -21.36
CA TYR A 100 -1.03 2.64 -20.99
C TYR A 100 -0.89 2.56 -19.48
N HIS A 101 -1.06 1.37 -18.93
CA HIS A 101 -0.76 1.14 -17.53
C HIS A 101 0.03 -0.16 -17.32
N ALA A 102 0.93 -0.15 -16.34
CA ALA A 102 1.73 -1.33 -15.99
C ALA A 102 1.78 -1.53 -14.47
N PHE A 103 1.79 -2.78 -14.06
CA PHE A 103 2.08 -3.18 -12.69
C PHE A 103 3.52 -3.69 -12.59
N GLY A 104 4.40 -2.93 -11.94
CA GLY A 104 5.82 -3.29 -11.80
C GLY A 104 6.08 -4.45 -10.83
N GLY A 105 5.10 -4.81 -9.99
CA GLY A 105 5.28 -5.81 -8.95
C GLY A 105 5.93 -5.26 -7.67
N GLY A 106 6.32 -3.99 -7.65
CA GLY A 106 6.91 -3.30 -6.50
C GLY A 106 7.41 -1.91 -6.86
N TYR A 107 7.84 -1.14 -5.86
CA TYR A 107 8.28 0.25 -6.04
C TYR A 107 9.46 0.39 -7.00
N LYS A 108 10.47 -0.47 -6.87
CA LYS A 108 11.68 -0.38 -7.68
C LYS A 108 11.35 -0.47 -9.16
N ALA A 109 10.62 -1.49 -9.58
CA ALA A 109 10.27 -1.70 -10.98
C ALA A 109 9.33 -0.62 -11.52
N ALA A 110 8.37 -0.11 -10.73
CA ALA A 110 7.53 1.00 -11.16
C ALA A 110 8.36 2.27 -11.41
N LEU A 111 9.33 2.59 -10.55
CA LEU A 111 10.25 3.72 -10.75
C LEU A 111 11.22 3.49 -11.90
N GLU A 112 11.66 2.27 -12.15
CA GLU A 112 12.50 1.93 -13.32
C GLU A 112 11.76 2.12 -14.65
N LEU A 113 10.45 1.78 -14.71
CA LEU A 113 9.60 2.09 -15.87
C LEU A 113 9.48 3.60 -16.12
N LEU A 114 9.47 4.41 -15.08
CA LEU A 114 9.47 5.86 -15.19
C LEU A 114 10.82 6.39 -15.67
N LEU A 115 11.92 5.92 -15.09
CA LEU A 115 13.27 6.35 -15.43
C LEU A 115 13.66 6.02 -16.87
N ASN A 116 13.24 4.87 -17.38
CA ASN A 116 13.53 4.46 -18.77
C ASN A 116 12.57 5.06 -19.81
N GLY A 117 11.57 5.86 -19.37
CA GLY A 117 10.63 6.54 -20.26
C GLY A 117 9.48 5.66 -20.77
N SER A 118 9.30 4.45 -20.27
CA SER A 118 8.16 3.58 -20.64
C SER A 118 6.83 4.15 -20.17
N VAL A 119 6.85 4.90 -19.07
CA VAL A 119 5.68 5.62 -18.52
C VAL A 119 6.04 7.06 -18.18
N GLU A 120 5.04 7.89 -17.99
CA GLU A 120 5.16 9.33 -17.73
C GLU A 120 5.03 9.65 -16.26
N MET A 121 4.26 8.84 -15.52
CA MET A 121 4.10 8.91 -14.07
C MET A 121 4.21 7.53 -13.43
N ALA A 122 4.72 7.48 -12.21
CA ALA A 122 4.75 6.28 -11.38
C ALA A 122 4.19 6.57 -9.99
N PHE A 123 3.39 5.64 -9.48
CA PHE A 123 2.80 5.74 -8.15
C PHE A 123 3.59 4.92 -7.14
N GLY A 124 3.77 5.49 -5.95
CA GLY A 124 4.53 4.81 -4.90
C GLY A 124 4.54 5.57 -3.58
N SER A 125 5.50 5.26 -2.72
CA SER A 125 5.70 5.99 -1.48
C SER A 125 6.72 7.11 -1.64
N ASP A 126 6.63 8.13 -0.77
CA ASP A 126 7.57 9.23 -0.69
C ASP A 126 9.01 8.79 -0.34
N ILE A 127 9.15 7.64 0.32
CA ILE A 127 10.45 7.06 0.71
C ILE A 127 11.01 6.07 -0.33
N ALA A 128 10.25 5.72 -1.37
CA ALA A 128 10.66 4.68 -2.31
C ALA A 128 11.94 5.02 -3.10
N PRO A 129 12.14 6.25 -3.61
CA PRO A 129 13.38 6.58 -4.31
C PRO A 129 14.64 6.43 -3.43
N GLU A 130 14.60 6.94 -2.19
CA GLU A 130 15.72 6.81 -1.24
C GLU A 130 16.09 5.34 -0.98
N LYS A 131 15.07 4.48 -0.88
CA LYS A 131 15.26 3.07 -0.52
C LYS A 131 15.76 2.21 -1.68
N TYR A 132 15.36 2.50 -2.91
CA TYR A 132 15.51 1.58 -4.04
C TYR A 132 16.36 2.10 -5.20
N LEU A 133 16.71 3.38 -5.23
CA LEU A 133 17.43 4.01 -6.34
C LEU A 133 18.76 4.58 -5.89
N THR A 134 19.70 4.65 -6.82
CA THR A 134 20.96 5.36 -6.61
C THR A 134 20.75 6.88 -6.55
N PRO A 135 21.66 7.66 -5.95
CA PRO A 135 21.54 9.13 -5.92
C PRO A 135 21.35 9.76 -7.30
N ASP A 136 22.05 9.27 -8.33
CA ASP A 136 21.92 9.76 -9.71
C ASP A 136 20.55 9.45 -10.31
N GLN A 137 19.95 8.32 -9.98
CA GLN A 137 18.60 7.98 -10.39
C GLN A 137 17.56 8.83 -9.64
N GLN A 138 17.76 9.07 -8.35
CA GLN A 138 16.88 9.94 -7.55
C GLN A 138 16.86 11.38 -8.10
N ALA A 139 18.00 11.90 -8.54
CA ALA A 139 18.11 13.23 -9.15
C ALA A 139 17.34 13.37 -10.47
N GLN A 140 17.02 12.26 -11.13
CA GLN A 140 16.22 12.23 -12.36
C GLN A 140 14.69 12.23 -12.09
N LEU A 141 14.29 12.22 -10.84
CA LEU A 141 12.87 12.18 -10.43
C LEU A 141 12.47 13.43 -9.68
N LYS A 142 11.22 13.82 -9.81
CA LYS A 142 10.57 14.81 -8.95
C LYS A 142 9.13 14.41 -8.63
N LYS A 143 8.62 14.93 -7.51
CA LYS A 143 7.22 14.75 -7.14
C LYS A 143 6.32 15.56 -8.04
N VAL A 144 5.21 14.94 -8.44
CA VAL A 144 4.05 15.63 -9.02
C VAL A 144 3.10 16.04 -7.88
N ASP A 145 2.71 15.05 -7.05
CA ASP A 145 1.66 15.22 -6.06
C ASP A 145 1.93 14.35 -4.83
N THR A 146 1.31 14.71 -3.70
CA THR A 146 1.29 13.93 -2.47
C THR A 146 -0.17 13.64 -2.09
N LEU A 147 -0.58 12.38 -2.22
CA LEU A 147 -1.98 11.95 -2.13
C LEU A 147 -2.48 11.72 -0.70
N GLY A 148 -1.65 12.04 0.28
CA GLY A 148 -1.97 11.89 1.70
C GLY A 148 -1.30 10.69 2.36
N LEU A 149 -1.58 10.55 3.65
CA LEU A 149 -0.97 9.52 4.51
C LEU A 149 -1.51 8.14 4.16
N VAL A 150 -0.60 7.19 4.06
CA VAL A 150 -0.87 5.75 4.06
C VAL A 150 -0.40 5.21 5.41
N PRO A 151 -1.25 4.58 6.20
CA PRO A 151 -0.85 3.95 7.45
C PRO A 151 0.28 2.94 7.25
N SER A 152 1.13 2.78 8.24
CA SER A 152 2.20 1.76 8.22
C SER A 152 1.63 0.35 8.31
N HIS A 153 2.49 -0.65 8.10
CA HIS A 153 2.12 -2.06 8.22
C HIS A 153 1.48 -2.37 9.56
N VAL A 154 0.61 -3.35 9.56
CA VAL A 154 -0.11 -3.83 10.75
C VAL A 154 0.27 -5.26 11.10
N PHE A 155 0.23 -5.58 12.37
CA PHE A 155 0.23 -6.95 12.87
C PHE A 155 -1.20 -7.35 13.14
N VAL A 156 -1.64 -8.41 12.45
CA VAL A 156 -2.99 -8.95 12.54
C VAL A 156 -2.97 -10.33 13.17
N VAL A 157 -4.03 -10.67 13.88
CA VAL A 157 -4.23 -11.97 14.50
C VAL A 157 -5.60 -12.54 14.13
N SER A 158 -5.68 -13.88 14.06
CA SER A 158 -6.96 -14.57 13.86
C SER A 158 -7.91 -14.30 15.04
N ASN A 159 -9.18 -14.05 14.74
CA ASN A 159 -10.21 -13.91 15.76
C ASN A 159 -10.45 -15.21 16.56
N ASP A 160 -10.08 -16.36 16.01
CA ASP A 160 -10.18 -17.67 16.69
C ASP A 160 -9.21 -17.84 17.87
N LEU A 161 -8.20 -16.96 17.99
CA LEU A 161 -7.29 -17.00 19.13
C LEU A 161 -8.01 -16.52 20.40
N SER A 162 -7.72 -17.17 21.54
CA SER A 162 -8.23 -16.71 22.82
C SER A 162 -7.69 -15.32 23.15
N SER A 163 -8.46 -14.54 23.91
CA SER A 163 -8.03 -13.20 24.37
C SER A 163 -6.71 -13.24 25.12
N GLU A 164 -6.45 -14.30 25.90
CA GLU A 164 -5.19 -14.51 26.60
C GLU A 164 -4.02 -14.69 25.62
N THR A 165 -4.21 -15.51 24.57
CA THR A 165 -3.18 -15.70 23.53
C THR A 165 -2.91 -14.42 22.76
N LYS A 166 -3.95 -13.66 22.39
CA LYS A 166 -3.80 -12.35 21.74
C LYS A 166 -3.01 -11.38 22.62
N GLN A 167 -3.36 -11.29 23.91
CA GLN A 167 -2.64 -10.42 24.85
C GLN A 167 -1.18 -10.84 25.00
N HIS A 168 -0.89 -12.13 25.14
CA HIS A 168 0.48 -12.65 25.20
C HIS A 168 1.29 -12.32 23.94
N LEU A 169 0.68 -12.37 22.75
CA LEU A 169 1.32 -11.96 21.50
C LEU A 169 1.66 -10.47 21.52
N VAL A 170 0.70 -9.62 21.88
CA VAL A 170 0.91 -8.17 21.98
C VAL A 170 2.02 -7.84 22.98
N ASP A 171 1.97 -8.41 24.18
CA ASP A 171 2.97 -8.18 25.23
C ASP A 171 4.38 -8.63 24.80
N SER A 172 4.45 -9.74 24.07
CA SER A 172 5.72 -10.26 23.55
C SER A 172 6.29 -9.37 22.45
N MET A 173 5.43 -8.86 21.56
CA MET A 173 5.84 -7.94 20.49
C MET A 173 6.25 -6.57 21.04
N VAL A 174 5.57 -6.06 22.09
CA VAL A 174 5.95 -4.81 22.75
C VAL A 174 7.34 -4.90 23.40
N LYS A 175 7.75 -6.07 23.89
CA LYS A 175 9.12 -6.28 24.43
C LYS A 175 10.22 -6.06 23.38
N LEU A 176 9.90 -6.20 22.08
CA LEU A 176 10.84 -5.91 21.01
C LEU A 176 11.14 -4.40 20.85
N ASN A 177 10.34 -3.53 21.49
CA ASN A 177 10.61 -2.09 21.51
C ASN A 177 11.78 -1.72 22.43
N HIS A 178 12.18 -2.58 23.36
CA HIS A 178 13.33 -2.33 24.25
C HIS A 178 14.64 -2.43 23.50
N GLN A 179 15.61 -1.59 23.85
CA GLN A 179 16.90 -1.48 23.17
C GLN A 179 17.61 -2.83 23.00
N ASP A 180 17.56 -3.70 23.99
CA ASP A 180 18.20 -5.01 23.99
C ASP A 180 17.60 -5.98 22.94
N ASN A 181 16.33 -5.76 22.53
CA ASN A 181 15.59 -6.62 21.62
C ASN A 181 15.25 -5.94 20.28
N ASN A 182 15.46 -4.63 20.17
CA ASN A 182 15.00 -3.81 19.04
C ASN A 182 15.72 -4.17 17.72
N GLN A 183 16.89 -4.78 17.78
CA GLN A 183 17.61 -5.20 16.58
C GLN A 183 16.80 -6.17 15.71
N ILE A 184 16.00 -7.05 16.34
CA ILE A 184 15.10 -7.98 15.64
C ILE A 184 14.09 -7.22 14.77
N LEU A 185 13.48 -6.15 15.30
CA LEU A 185 12.53 -5.33 14.52
C LEU A 185 13.21 -4.66 13.33
N LYS A 186 14.42 -4.15 13.52
CA LYS A 186 15.19 -3.48 12.46
C LYS A 186 15.61 -4.46 11.37
N ASP A 187 16.07 -5.63 11.74
CA ASP A 187 16.58 -6.63 10.79
C ASP A 187 15.45 -7.29 9.98
N VAL A 188 14.31 -7.58 10.63
CA VAL A 188 13.19 -8.30 10.00
C VAL A 188 12.24 -7.36 9.29
N TYR A 189 11.89 -6.23 9.90
CA TYR A 189 10.85 -5.33 9.41
C TYR A 189 11.37 -3.94 9.03
N GLY A 190 12.60 -3.58 9.41
CA GLY A 190 13.11 -2.21 9.29
C GLY A 190 12.29 -1.23 10.14
N ALA A 191 11.71 -1.71 11.24
CA ALA A 191 10.87 -0.94 12.15
C ALA A 191 11.65 -0.50 13.39
N ASP A 192 11.26 0.66 13.94
CA ASP A 192 11.84 1.17 15.19
C ASP A 192 11.06 0.66 16.40
N ALA A 193 9.76 0.49 16.26
CA ALA A 193 8.86 0.02 17.32
C ALA A 193 7.57 -0.56 16.75
N LEU A 194 6.80 -1.19 17.62
CA LEU A 194 5.44 -1.65 17.40
C LEU A 194 4.52 -1.01 18.46
N LEU A 195 3.42 -0.41 18.00
CA LEU A 195 2.45 0.23 18.90
C LEU A 195 1.13 -0.56 18.89
N PRO A 196 0.55 -0.91 20.06
CA PRO A 196 -0.79 -1.44 20.13
C PRO A 196 -1.80 -0.49 19.47
N THR A 197 -2.71 -1.04 18.65
CA THR A 197 -3.74 -0.29 17.94
C THR A 197 -4.91 -1.18 17.58
N THR A 198 -5.92 -0.63 16.90
CA THR A 198 -7.04 -1.37 16.29
C THR A 198 -7.16 -1.02 14.81
N ALA A 199 -7.99 -1.77 14.07
CA ALA A 199 -8.26 -1.48 12.67
C ALA A 199 -8.85 -0.07 12.50
N GLU A 200 -9.83 0.28 13.31
CA GLU A 200 -10.52 1.58 13.25
C GLU A 200 -9.57 2.75 13.53
N MET A 201 -8.70 2.60 14.51
CA MET A 201 -7.77 3.67 14.91
C MET A 201 -6.66 3.91 13.88
N HIS A 202 -6.20 2.85 13.21
CA HIS A 202 -4.99 2.95 12.38
C HIS A 202 -5.29 2.89 10.88
N ILE A 203 -6.11 1.95 10.42
CA ILE A 203 -6.32 1.68 9.00
C ILE A 203 -7.74 1.97 8.49
N GLY A 204 -8.70 2.28 9.37
CA GLY A 204 -10.11 2.47 9.00
C GLY A 204 -10.34 3.53 7.93
N ASN A 205 -9.70 4.69 8.04
CA ASN A 205 -9.79 5.74 7.02
C ASN A 205 -9.19 5.34 5.67
N PHE A 206 -8.29 4.35 5.65
CA PHE A 206 -7.72 3.84 4.42
C PHE A 206 -8.67 2.85 3.73
N GLY A 207 -9.45 2.09 4.49
CA GLY A 207 -10.44 1.14 3.97
C GLY A 207 -11.42 1.76 2.99
N GLN A 208 -11.79 3.02 3.19
CA GLN A 208 -12.69 3.77 2.30
C GLN A 208 -12.19 3.82 0.84
N TYR A 209 -10.88 3.77 0.60
CA TYR A 209 -10.34 3.70 -0.77
C TYR A 209 -10.53 2.33 -1.42
N LEU A 210 -10.58 1.27 -0.63
CA LEU A 210 -10.90 -0.08 -1.12
C LEU A 210 -12.37 -0.20 -1.50
N ASP A 211 -13.28 0.48 -0.78
CA ASP A 211 -14.70 0.54 -1.12
C ASP A 211 -14.95 1.17 -2.50
N LEU A 212 -14.07 2.08 -2.95
CA LEU A 212 -14.11 2.69 -4.28
C LEU A 212 -13.55 1.80 -5.39
N LEU A 213 -12.90 0.69 -5.06
CA LEU A 213 -12.16 -0.19 -5.96
C LEU A 213 -12.73 -1.61 -5.94
N PRO A 214 -13.89 -1.84 -6.58
CA PRO A 214 -14.63 -3.09 -6.45
C PRO A 214 -13.82 -4.30 -6.90
N GLY A 215 -14.07 -5.42 -6.25
CA GLY A 215 -13.49 -6.71 -6.58
C GLY A 215 -12.05 -6.96 -6.11
N ILE A 216 -11.29 -5.94 -5.65
CA ILE A 216 -9.91 -6.14 -5.15
C ILE A 216 -9.91 -7.09 -3.95
N GLU A 217 -10.79 -6.85 -2.98
CA GLU A 217 -10.87 -7.66 -1.77
C GLU A 217 -11.18 -9.10 -2.10
N GLN A 218 -12.23 -9.35 -2.88
CA GLN A 218 -12.65 -10.69 -3.27
C GLN A 218 -11.56 -11.40 -4.08
N ALA A 219 -10.98 -10.74 -5.10
CA ALA A 219 -9.92 -11.31 -5.92
C ALA A 219 -8.67 -11.66 -5.11
N THR A 220 -8.33 -10.84 -4.11
CA THR A 220 -7.21 -11.09 -3.20
C THR A 220 -7.48 -12.28 -2.31
N PHE A 221 -8.69 -12.38 -1.78
CA PHE A 221 -9.14 -13.47 -0.92
C PHE A 221 -9.16 -14.81 -1.68
N ASP A 222 -9.74 -14.82 -2.87
CA ASP A 222 -9.84 -16.02 -3.72
C ASP A 222 -8.47 -16.54 -4.14
N LYS A 223 -7.55 -15.65 -4.50
CA LYS A 223 -6.17 -16.02 -4.84
C LYS A 223 -5.45 -16.71 -3.68
N LYS A 224 -5.58 -16.17 -2.46
CA LYS A 224 -4.98 -16.77 -1.27
C LYS A 224 -5.59 -18.12 -0.91
N ASN A 225 -6.89 -18.30 -1.13
CA ASN A 225 -7.55 -19.59 -0.92
C ASN A 225 -7.23 -20.62 -2.00
N TYR A 226 -6.97 -20.16 -3.24
CA TYR A 226 -6.59 -21.02 -4.35
C TYR A 226 -5.18 -21.62 -4.19
N ASP A 227 -4.26 -20.82 -3.65
CA ASP A 227 -2.86 -21.22 -3.42
C ASP A 227 -2.66 -21.96 -2.07
N ALA A 228 -3.70 -22.12 -1.24
CA ALA A 228 -3.62 -22.88 0.00
C ALA A 228 -3.53 -24.38 -0.31
N PRO A 229 -2.58 -25.13 0.29
CA PRO A 229 -2.54 -26.56 0.13
C PRO A 229 -3.83 -27.19 0.66
N LYS A 230 -4.46 -28.02 -0.18
CA LYS A 230 -5.65 -28.79 0.17
C LYS A 230 -5.33 -29.87 1.19
#